data_cdf318ee7bc4303129e3fa821882d768
#
_entry.id   cdf318ee7bc4303129e3fa821882d768
#
_cell.length_a   1.000
_cell.length_b   1.000
_cell.length_c   1.000
_cell.angle_alpha   90.00
_cell.angle_beta   90.00
_cell.angle_gamma   90.00
#
_symmetry.space_group_name_H-M   'P 1'
#
loop_
_entity.id
_entity.type
_entity.pdbx_description
1 polymer ?
#
loop_
_entity_poly.entity_id
_entity_poly.type
_entity_poly.pdbx_seq_one_letter_code
_entity_poly.pdbx_strand_id
1 'polypeptide(L)'
;MANYQWYPGHMTKAKRMMQEDIKLIDLVIELVDARIPLGSRNPDIDELGKNKSRLILLNKSDLADARQNKLWLEYFAQKGIRAVEINSKNGTGVKSIQNAVQEVCKDKIERDRRRGILNRPVRAMVVGIPNVGKSTFINSFAGKACAKTGNKPGVTKGKQWIRLNKGLELLDTPGILWPKFEDQTVGLHLAMIGSMNDEIIHLDELAYELIKFISKEYEGLLEKRYEITVQPDAYDTLKEICISRRCYLKGEELDIMKASALVVEDFRSGRLGRITIEQPPAMQQNELPEQE
;
A
#
# COMPACT_ATOMS: atom_id res chain seq x y z
N MET A 1 4.50 6.57 -23.29
CA MET A 1 4.30 5.93 -21.99
C MET A 1 5.66 5.66 -21.36
N ALA A 2 5.91 6.20 -20.18
CA ALA A 2 7.14 5.96 -19.45
C ALA A 2 7.28 4.47 -19.12
N ASN A 3 8.48 3.92 -19.30
CA ASN A 3 8.74 2.51 -18.99
C ASN A 3 9.18 2.41 -17.54
N TYR A 4 8.24 2.12 -16.63
CA TYR A 4 8.50 2.01 -15.20
C TYR A 4 9.28 0.72 -14.90
N GLN A 5 10.60 0.83 -14.69
CA GLN A 5 11.46 -0.25 -14.29
C GLN A 5 12.21 0.11 -13.01
N TRP A 6 12.26 -0.82 -12.05
CA TRP A 6 13.02 -0.68 -10.82
C TRP A 6 14.32 -1.50 -10.89
N TYR A 7 15.41 -1.00 -10.32
CA TYR A 7 16.76 -1.57 -10.45
C TYR A 7 16.92 -3.00 -9.90
N PRO A 8 17.48 -3.96 -10.66
CA PRO A 8 17.46 -5.40 -10.36
C PRO A 8 18.36 -5.88 -9.21
N GLY A 9 19.48 -5.21 -8.94
CA GLY A 9 20.57 -5.80 -8.12
C GLY A 9 20.23 -6.01 -6.62
N HIS A 10 19.42 -5.16 -6.01
CA HIS A 10 19.06 -5.28 -4.59
C HIS A 10 17.89 -6.25 -4.35
N MET A 11 17.12 -6.57 -5.35
CA MET A 11 15.87 -7.33 -5.23
C MET A 11 16.08 -8.83 -5.18
N THR A 12 17.03 -9.37 -5.93
CA THR A 12 17.39 -10.80 -5.87
C THR A 12 17.88 -11.19 -4.48
N LYS A 13 18.69 -10.31 -3.86
CA LYS A 13 19.16 -10.50 -2.49
C LYS A 13 18.00 -10.44 -1.49
N ALA A 14 17.07 -9.49 -1.67
CA ALA A 14 15.94 -9.31 -0.79
C ALA A 14 14.94 -10.48 -0.92
N LYS A 15 14.66 -10.98 -2.12
CA LYS A 15 13.83 -12.18 -2.35
C LYS A 15 14.45 -13.42 -1.69
N ARG A 16 15.76 -13.62 -1.82
CA ARG A 16 16.47 -14.73 -1.16
C ARG A 16 16.40 -14.63 0.37
N MET A 17 16.60 -13.44 0.91
CA MET A 17 16.44 -13.19 2.36
C MET A 17 15.02 -13.52 2.83
N MET A 18 14.00 -13.10 2.06
CA MET A 18 12.61 -13.41 2.38
C MET A 18 12.33 -14.93 2.35
N GLN A 19 12.89 -15.67 1.39
CA GLN A 19 12.80 -17.14 1.31
C GLN A 19 13.42 -17.84 2.53
N GLU A 20 14.50 -17.28 3.08
CA GLU A 20 15.10 -17.77 4.31
C GLU A 20 14.27 -17.44 5.55
N ASP A 21 13.74 -16.22 5.60
CA ASP A 21 12.99 -15.70 6.74
C ASP A 21 11.63 -16.34 6.90
N ILE A 22 10.96 -16.64 5.78
CA ILE A 22 9.62 -17.23 5.80
C ILE A 22 9.58 -18.62 6.49
N LYS A 23 10.72 -19.30 6.54
CA LYS A 23 10.84 -20.57 7.26
C LYS A 23 10.74 -20.42 8.77
N LEU A 24 11.07 -19.23 9.29
CA LEU A 24 11.16 -18.94 10.72
C LEU A 24 9.85 -18.40 11.31
N ILE A 25 8.86 -18.11 10.46
CA ILE A 25 7.62 -17.42 10.84
C ILE A 25 6.39 -18.33 10.76
N ASP A 26 5.37 -17.93 11.45
CA ASP A 26 4.04 -18.56 11.48
C ASP A 26 3.02 -17.78 10.64
N LEU A 27 3.19 -16.45 10.54
CA LEU A 27 2.25 -15.50 9.95
C LEU A 27 2.97 -14.51 9.03
N VAL A 28 2.40 -14.26 7.86
CA VAL A 28 2.76 -13.13 6.98
C VAL A 28 1.74 -12.02 7.19
N ILE A 29 2.21 -10.84 7.63
CA ILE A 29 1.43 -9.61 7.67
C ILE A 29 1.83 -8.77 6.46
N GLU A 30 0.93 -8.64 5.50
CA GLU A 30 1.14 -7.90 4.28
C GLU A 30 0.53 -6.49 4.41
N LEU A 31 1.37 -5.45 4.44
CA LEU A 31 0.91 -4.07 4.37
C LEU A 31 0.73 -3.66 2.92
N VAL A 32 -0.48 -3.18 2.61
CA VAL A 32 -0.84 -2.62 1.31
C VAL A 32 -1.36 -1.19 1.47
N ASP A 33 -1.21 -0.38 0.44
CA ASP A 33 -1.82 0.97 0.42
C ASP A 33 -3.30 0.82 0.04
N ALA A 34 -4.19 1.32 0.88
CA ALA A 34 -5.65 1.20 0.69
C ALA A 34 -6.16 1.88 -0.59
N ARG A 35 -5.36 2.75 -1.21
CA ARG A 35 -5.69 3.41 -2.49
C ARG A 35 -5.47 2.53 -3.71
N ILE A 36 -4.55 1.53 -3.60
CA ILE A 36 -4.19 0.58 -4.66
C ILE A 36 -3.94 -0.82 -4.05
N PRO A 37 -4.96 -1.49 -3.49
CA PRO A 37 -4.76 -2.69 -2.66
C PRO A 37 -4.11 -3.87 -3.38
N LEU A 38 -4.39 -4.13 -4.66
CA LEU A 38 -3.73 -5.18 -5.44
C LEU A 38 -2.38 -4.73 -5.98
N GLY A 39 -2.31 -3.54 -6.58
CA GLY A 39 -1.07 -3.02 -7.14
C GLY A 39 0.02 -2.77 -6.11
N SER A 40 -0.32 -2.63 -4.82
CA SER A 40 0.65 -2.51 -3.74
C SER A 40 1.02 -3.83 -3.08
N ARG A 41 0.48 -4.98 -3.52
CA ARG A 41 0.89 -6.31 -3.08
C ARG A 41 2.13 -6.76 -3.84
N ASN A 42 2.98 -7.52 -3.18
CA ASN A 42 4.07 -8.22 -3.86
C ASN A 42 3.57 -9.62 -4.29
N PRO A 43 3.50 -9.92 -5.59
CA PRO A 43 3.00 -11.20 -6.10
C PRO A 43 3.80 -12.43 -5.60
N ASP A 44 5.09 -12.27 -5.33
CA ASP A 44 5.94 -13.34 -4.78
C ASP A 44 5.45 -13.84 -3.42
N ILE A 45 4.70 -13.03 -2.66
CA ILE A 45 4.18 -13.42 -1.34
C ILE A 45 3.13 -14.52 -1.43
N ASP A 46 2.37 -14.59 -2.50
CA ASP A 46 1.35 -15.62 -2.67
C ASP A 46 1.98 -17.01 -2.75
N GLU A 47 3.11 -17.13 -3.44
CA GLU A 47 3.86 -18.39 -3.54
C GLU A 47 4.67 -18.68 -2.26
N LEU A 48 5.44 -17.69 -1.78
CA LEU A 48 6.31 -17.85 -0.62
C LEU A 48 5.53 -18.11 0.67
N GLY A 49 4.36 -17.50 0.83
CA GLY A 49 3.50 -17.58 2.01
C GLY A 49 2.45 -18.70 1.95
N LYS A 50 2.44 -19.58 0.93
CA LYS A 50 1.39 -20.57 0.67
C LYS A 50 1.00 -21.45 1.88
N ASN A 51 1.98 -21.77 2.75
CA ASN A 51 1.78 -22.63 3.93
C ASN A 51 1.80 -21.84 5.26
N LYS A 52 1.59 -20.53 5.21
CA LYS A 52 1.60 -19.65 6.37
C LYS A 52 0.24 -19.00 6.55
N SER A 53 -0.12 -18.69 7.79
CA SER A 53 -1.25 -17.80 8.04
C SER A 53 -0.98 -16.45 7.39
N ARG A 54 -2.04 -15.80 6.88
CA ARG A 54 -1.93 -14.52 6.17
C ARG A 54 -2.91 -13.50 6.74
N LEU A 55 -2.42 -12.26 6.87
CA LEU A 55 -3.20 -11.11 7.27
C LEU A 55 -2.84 -9.93 6.39
N ILE A 56 -3.82 -9.31 5.74
CA ILE A 56 -3.63 -8.09 4.96
C ILE A 56 -4.03 -6.89 5.82
N LEU A 57 -3.19 -5.86 5.82
CA LEU A 57 -3.48 -4.58 6.45
C LEU A 57 -3.61 -3.52 5.37
N LEU A 58 -4.85 -3.02 5.15
CA LEU A 58 -5.14 -1.88 4.29
C LEU A 58 -4.71 -0.60 5.01
N ASN A 59 -3.46 -0.21 4.83
CA ASN A 59 -2.90 0.98 5.49
C ASN A 59 -3.23 2.25 4.73
N LYS A 60 -3.15 3.38 5.41
CA LYS A 60 -3.57 4.71 4.91
C LYS A 60 -5.05 4.73 4.50
N SER A 61 -5.88 3.96 5.22
CA SER A 61 -7.31 3.86 4.95
C SER A 61 -8.06 5.20 5.06
N ASP A 62 -7.46 6.17 5.75
CA ASP A 62 -7.92 7.56 5.83
C ASP A 62 -7.75 8.35 4.53
N LEU A 63 -6.86 7.92 3.64
CA LEU A 63 -6.61 8.52 2.32
C LEU A 63 -7.44 7.88 1.21
N ALA A 64 -8.01 6.71 1.47
CA ALA A 64 -8.81 5.94 0.51
C ALA A 64 -10.31 6.16 0.70
N ASP A 65 -11.08 5.93 -0.36
CA ASP A 65 -12.54 5.97 -0.32
C ASP A 65 -13.07 4.88 0.62
N ALA A 66 -13.89 5.29 1.59
CA ALA A 66 -14.44 4.39 2.60
C ALA A 66 -15.39 3.31 2.02
N ARG A 67 -16.06 3.60 0.89
CA ARG A 67 -16.90 2.62 0.20
C ARG A 67 -16.03 1.55 -0.46
N GLN A 68 -14.96 1.98 -1.14
CA GLN A 68 -14.00 1.07 -1.77
C GLN A 68 -13.28 0.22 -0.73
N ASN A 69 -12.92 0.79 0.43
CA ASN A 69 -12.30 0.01 1.51
C ASN A 69 -13.18 -1.18 1.94
N LYS A 70 -14.51 -0.99 2.07
CA LYS A 70 -15.43 -2.07 2.41
C LYS A 70 -15.46 -3.16 1.33
N LEU A 71 -15.54 -2.78 0.06
CA LEU A 71 -15.52 -3.72 -1.06
C LEU A 71 -14.21 -4.52 -1.10
N TRP A 72 -13.08 -3.89 -0.79
CA TRP A 72 -11.80 -4.57 -0.70
C TRP A 72 -11.72 -5.55 0.47
N LEU A 73 -12.28 -5.23 1.63
CA LEU A 73 -12.37 -6.17 2.76
C LEU A 73 -13.20 -7.40 2.38
N GLU A 74 -14.33 -7.20 1.70
CA GLU A 74 -15.18 -8.28 1.20
C GLU A 74 -14.46 -9.14 0.16
N TYR A 75 -13.76 -8.50 -0.80
CA TYR A 75 -12.97 -9.20 -1.81
C TYR A 75 -11.91 -10.12 -1.18
N PHE A 76 -11.13 -9.62 -0.22
CA PHE A 76 -10.13 -10.45 0.45
C PHE A 76 -10.75 -11.55 1.30
N ALA A 77 -11.87 -11.29 1.98
CA ALA A 77 -12.60 -12.30 2.73
C ALA A 77 -13.06 -13.47 1.84
N GLN A 78 -13.58 -13.17 0.64
CA GLN A 78 -13.98 -14.21 -0.33
C GLN A 78 -12.79 -15.00 -0.90
N LYS A 79 -11.60 -14.41 -0.91
CA LYS A 79 -10.34 -15.13 -1.22
C LYS A 79 -9.80 -15.92 -0.03
N GLY A 80 -10.52 -15.99 1.09
CA GLY A 80 -10.08 -16.66 2.32
C GLY A 80 -8.95 -15.94 3.05
N ILE A 81 -8.73 -14.66 2.78
CA ILE A 81 -7.69 -13.86 3.40
C ILE A 81 -8.32 -12.82 4.33
N ARG A 82 -7.96 -12.85 5.60
CA ARG A 82 -8.39 -11.82 6.55
C ARG A 82 -7.72 -10.50 6.22
N ALA A 83 -8.50 -9.44 6.09
CA ALA A 83 -8.01 -8.07 5.89
C ALA A 83 -8.53 -7.14 7.01
N VAL A 84 -7.76 -6.09 7.33
CA VAL A 84 -8.11 -5.08 8.36
C VAL A 84 -7.70 -3.71 7.85
N GLU A 85 -8.61 -2.74 7.97
CA GLU A 85 -8.30 -1.34 7.71
C GLU A 85 -7.49 -0.75 8.86
N ILE A 86 -6.42 -0.02 8.52
CA ILE A 86 -5.62 0.68 9.51
C ILE A 86 -5.16 2.06 9.01
N ASN A 87 -4.91 2.95 9.95
CA ASN A 87 -4.07 4.12 9.76
C ASN A 87 -2.89 4.05 10.73
N SER A 88 -1.74 3.67 10.22
CA SER A 88 -0.53 3.51 11.03
C SER A 88 -0.03 4.82 11.63
N LYS A 89 -0.40 5.97 11.06
CA LYS A 89 0.05 7.29 11.53
C LYS A 89 -0.66 7.73 12.80
N ASN A 90 -1.98 7.49 12.90
CA ASN A 90 -2.78 7.87 14.07
C ASN A 90 -3.19 6.70 14.96
N GLY A 91 -2.85 5.46 14.59
CA GLY A 91 -3.14 4.25 15.34
C GLY A 91 -4.56 3.70 15.17
N THR A 92 -5.38 4.27 14.30
CA THR A 92 -6.74 3.75 14.03
C THR A 92 -6.64 2.32 13.48
N GLY A 93 -7.49 1.41 13.97
CA GLY A 93 -7.54 0.02 13.54
C GLY A 93 -6.42 -0.87 14.11
N VAL A 94 -5.34 -0.30 14.68
CA VAL A 94 -4.19 -1.07 15.17
C VAL A 94 -4.56 -2.03 16.31
N LYS A 95 -5.52 -1.65 17.16
CA LYS A 95 -5.98 -2.51 18.27
C LYS A 95 -6.67 -3.80 17.78
N SER A 96 -7.35 -3.77 16.63
CA SER A 96 -8.06 -4.94 16.08
C SER A 96 -7.10 -5.99 15.49
N ILE A 97 -5.85 -5.62 15.22
CA ILE A 97 -4.84 -6.51 14.64
C ILE A 97 -4.55 -7.70 15.55
N GLN A 98 -4.52 -7.50 16.87
CA GLN A 98 -4.25 -8.59 17.80
C GLN A 98 -5.32 -9.68 17.73
N ASN A 99 -6.59 -9.29 17.62
CA ASN A 99 -7.70 -10.24 17.46
C ASN A 99 -7.61 -10.94 16.09
N ALA A 100 -7.31 -10.20 15.02
CA ALA A 100 -7.12 -10.77 13.70
C ALA A 100 -5.95 -11.77 13.66
N VAL A 101 -4.83 -11.51 14.34
CA VAL A 101 -3.69 -12.44 14.45
C VAL A 101 -4.12 -13.73 15.18
N GLN A 102 -4.89 -13.63 16.28
CA GLN A 102 -5.39 -14.81 16.98
C GLN A 102 -6.35 -15.62 16.12
N GLU A 103 -7.22 -14.96 15.35
CA GLU A 103 -8.16 -15.58 14.43
C GLU A 103 -7.42 -16.37 13.34
N VAL A 104 -6.51 -15.74 12.59
CA VAL A 104 -5.80 -16.38 11.46
C VAL A 104 -4.77 -17.42 11.90
N CYS A 105 -4.29 -17.37 13.15
CA CYS A 105 -3.34 -18.32 13.71
C CYS A 105 -3.98 -19.35 14.65
N LYS A 106 -5.31 -19.43 14.69
CA LYS A 106 -6.06 -20.29 15.64
C LYS A 106 -5.58 -21.73 15.59
N ASP A 107 -5.52 -22.34 14.42
CA ASP A 107 -5.14 -23.75 14.26
C ASP A 107 -3.70 -24.02 14.72
N LYS A 108 -2.81 -23.06 14.48
CA LYS A 108 -1.41 -23.14 14.94
C LYS A 108 -1.34 -23.06 16.47
N ILE A 109 -2.05 -22.11 17.06
CA ILE A 109 -2.08 -21.91 18.52
C ILE A 109 -2.66 -23.15 19.22
N GLU A 110 -3.74 -23.72 18.68
CA GLU A 110 -4.36 -24.94 19.22
C GLU A 110 -3.43 -26.15 19.10
N ARG A 111 -2.73 -26.31 17.96
CA ARG A 111 -1.74 -27.37 17.76
C ARG A 111 -0.59 -27.27 18.77
N ASP A 112 -0.06 -26.07 19.01
CA ASP A 112 0.99 -25.83 19.99
C ASP A 112 0.51 -26.18 21.41
N ARG A 113 -0.72 -25.78 21.78
CA ARG A 113 -1.36 -26.15 23.07
C ARG A 113 -1.48 -27.66 23.27
N ARG A 114 -1.92 -28.40 22.24
CA ARG A 114 -2.02 -29.88 22.29
C ARG A 114 -0.66 -30.54 22.48
N ARG A 115 0.44 -29.90 22.06
CA ARG A 115 1.82 -30.34 22.26
C ARG A 115 2.42 -29.88 23.61
N GLY A 116 1.65 -29.25 24.47
CA GLY A 116 2.12 -28.73 25.77
C GLY A 116 2.88 -27.41 25.67
N ILE A 117 2.89 -26.75 24.52
CA ILE A 117 3.59 -25.47 24.30
C ILE A 117 2.61 -24.32 24.59
N LEU A 118 2.60 -23.83 25.84
CA LEU A 118 1.55 -22.91 26.31
C LEU A 118 1.81 -21.43 26.00
N ASN A 119 3.06 -20.99 25.83
CA ASN A 119 3.41 -19.55 25.76
C ASN A 119 4.34 -19.20 24.60
N ARG A 120 4.28 -19.93 23.50
CA ARG A 120 5.07 -19.56 22.31
C ARG A 120 4.40 -18.40 21.59
N PRO A 121 5.08 -17.26 21.41
CA PRO A 121 4.55 -16.16 20.62
C PRO A 121 4.39 -16.57 19.16
N VAL A 122 3.37 -16.03 18.51
CA VAL A 122 3.26 -16.06 17.04
C VAL A 122 4.40 -15.24 16.46
N ARG A 123 5.16 -15.81 15.56
CA ARG A 123 6.20 -15.13 14.82
C ARG A 123 5.64 -14.66 13.50
N ALA A 124 5.59 -13.35 13.30
CA ALA A 124 5.08 -12.75 12.09
C ALA A 124 6.18 -12.01 11.33
N MET A 125 6.15 -12.10 10.01
CA MET A 125 6.96 -11.26 9.12
C MET A 125 6.07 -10.17 8.55
N VAL A 126 6.53 -8.90 8.64
CA VAL A 126 5.85 -7.75 8.05
C VAL A 126 6.46 -7.47 6.68
N VAL A 127 5.66 -7.61 5.65
CA VAL A 127 6.07 -7.37 4.26
C VAL A 127 5.26 -6.23 3.64
N GLY A 128 5.77 -5.63 2.59
CA GLY A 128 5.10 -4.58 1.83
C GLY A 128 6.09 -3.78 1.01
N ILE A 129 5.57 -3.06 0.05
CA ILE A 129 6.36 -2.19 -0.84
C ILE A 129 7.01 -1.02 -0.09
N PRO A 130 7.97 -0.32 -0.70
CA PRO A 130 8.50 0.92 -0.13
C PRO A 130 7.39 1.95 0.10
N ASN A 131 7.55 2.79 1.12
CA ASN A 131 6.65 3.89 1.48
C ASN A 131 5.18 3.50 1.79
N VAL A 132 4.85 2.21 1.88
CA VAL A 132 3.52 1.74 2.32
C VAL A 132 3.26 2.01 3.80
N GLY A 133 4.30 2.34 4.57
CA GLY A 133 4.20 2.70 5.99
C GLY A 133 4.58 1.57 6.96
N LYS A 134 5.39 0.58 6.56
CA LYS A 134 5.80 -0.54 7.43
C LYS A 134 6.42 -0.11 8.75
N SER A 135 7.46 0.72 8.71
CA SER A 135 8.14 1.19 9.93
C SER A 135 7.22 2.03 10.81
N THR A 136 6.32 2.81 10.21
CA THR A 136 5.30 3.58 10.93
C THR A 136 4.32 2.63 11.63
N PHE A 137 3.86 1.59 10.92
CA PHE A 137 3.01 0.55 11.48
C PHE A 137 3.67 -0.17 12.65
N ILE A 138 4.91 -0.63 12.48
CA ILE A 138 5.65 -1.35 13.53
C ILE A 138 5.80 -0.48 14.77
N ASN A 139 6.15 0.80 14.62
CA ASN A 139 6.29 1.73 15.73
C ASN A 139 4.96 2.01 16.42
N SER A 140 3.90 2.24 15.65
CA SER A 140 2.55 2.46 16.18
C SER A 140 2.03 1.24 16.94
N PHE A 141 2.25 0.05 16.38
CA PHE A 141 1.80 -1.22 16.97
C PHE A 141 2.62 -1.61 18.21
N ALA A 142 3.93 -1.31 18.22
CA ALA A 142 4.80 -1.53 19.38
C ALA A 142 4.60 -0.47 20.49
N GLY A 143 3.92 0.64 20.20
CA GLY A 143 3.76 1.76 21.13
C GLY A 143 5.07 2.49 21.47
N LYS A 144 6.12 2.29 20.68
CA LYS A 144 7.45 2.91 20.85
C LYS A 144 8.22 2.93 19.54
N ALA A 145 9.20 3.82 19.43
CA ALA A 145 10.10 3.91 18.28
C ALA A 145 11.10 2.74 18.30
N CYS A 146 10.81 1.66 17.60
CA CYS A 146 11.67 0.47 17.48
C CYS A 146 12.13 0.18 16.04
N ALA A 147 11.49 0.79 15.04
CA ALA A 147 11.89 0.72 13.65
C ALA A 147 12.23 2.11 13.11
N LYS A 148 13.24 2.19 12.21
CA LYS A 148 13.61 3.46 11.56
C LYS A 148 12.53 3.85 10.55
N THR A 149 12.07 5.10 10.61
CA THR A 149 11.12 5.68 9.67
C THR A 149 11.81 6.63 8.70
N GLY A 150 11.33 6.72 7.47
CA GLY A 150 11.80 7.68 6.46
C GLY A 150 11.04 7.51 5.14
N ASN A 151 10.98 8.57 4.35
CA ASN A 151 10.28 8.60 3.06
C ASN A 151 11.16 8.12 1.89
N LYS A 152 12.40 7.65 2.17
CA LYS A 152 13.31 7.13 1.13
C LYS A 152 13.29 5.61 1.12
N PRO A 153 13.33 4.96 -0.07
CA PRO A 153 13.52 3.52 -0.17
C PRO A 153 14.81 3.05 0.53
N GLY A 154 14.79 1.88 1.18
CA GLY A 154 15.97 1.28 1.82
C GLY A 154 16.32 1.80 3.22
N VAL A 155 15.37 2.41 3.93
CA VAL A 155 15.58 2.89 5.32
C VAL A 155 15.88 1.73 6.28
N THR A 156 15.21 0.58 6.12
CA THR A 156 15.47 -0.64 6.88
C THR A 156 16.58 -1.45 6.21
N LYS A 157 17.75 -1.56 6.86
CA LYS A 157 18.96 -2.19 6.28
C LYS A 157 19.22 -3.64 6.69
N GLY A 158 18.41 -4.22 7.59
CA GLY A 158 18.65 -5.59 8.09
C GLY A 158 17.45 -6.18 8.83
N LYS A 159 17.59 -7.45 9.23
CA LYS A 159 16.58 -8.18 10.01
C LYS A 159 16.56 -7.67 11.45
N GLN A 160 15.38 -7.39 11.96
CA GLN A 160 15.21 -7.05 13.37
C GLN A 160 13.96 -7.75 13.91
N TRP A 161 14.15 -8.54 14.99
CA TRP A 161 13.03 -9.08 15.76
C TRP A 161 12.54 -8.05 16.78
N ILE A 162 11.25 -7.76 16.73
CA ILE A 162 10.60 -6.80 17.61
C ILE A 162 9.55 -7.55 18.40
N ARG A 163 9.78 -7.71 19.69
CA ARG A 163 8.79 -8.31 20.59
C ARG A 163 7.77 -7.25 20.98
N LEU A 164 6.52 -7.45 20.55
CA LEU A 164 5.43 -6.53 20.83
C LEU A 164 4.78 -6.80 22.18
N ASN A 165 4.50 -8.10 22.46
CA ASN A 165 3.92 -8.58 23.70
C ASN A 165 4.30 -10.06 23.92
N LYS A 166 3.69 -10.70 24.94
CA LYS A 166 3.95 -12.13 25.21
C LYS A 166 3.47 -13.07 24.08
N GLY A 167 2.56 -12.61 23.21
CA GLY A 167 1.91 -13.44 22.19
C GLY A 167 2.37 -13.17 20.75
N LEU A 168 3.16 -12.10 20.48
CA LEU A 168 3.52 -11.72 19.11
C LEU A 168 4.94 -11.14 19.02
N GLU A 169 5.73 -11.71 18.12
CA GLU A 169 7.04 -11.21 17.70
C GLU A 169 6.98 -10.86 16.21
N LEU A 170 7.45 -9.67 15.83
CA LEU A 170 7.53 -9.24 14.43
C LEU A 170 8.96 -9.29 13.92
N LEU A 171 9.13 -9.76 12.71
CA LEU A 171 10.33 -9.59 11.92
C LEU A 171 10.13 -8.42 10.97
N ASP A 172 10.88 -7.33 11.18
CA ASP A 172 10.91 -6.19 10.26
C ASP A 172 11.79 -6.53 9.05
N THR A 173 11.23 -6.37 7.86
CA THR A 173 11.93 -6.61 6.59
C THR A 173 12.01 -5.32 5.77
N PRO A 174 13.06 -5.15 4.94
CA PRO A 174 13.11 -4.07 3.97
C PRO A 174 11.88 -4.07 3.05
N GLY A 175 11.43 -2.88 2.64
CA GLY A 175 10.41 -2.75 1.60
C GLY A 175 10.95 -3.22 0.25
N ILE A 176 10.21 -4.09 -0.41
CA ILE A 176 10.64 -4.72 -1.64
C ILE A 176 9.57 -4.48 -2.71
N LEU A 177 10.01 -3.93 -3.85
CA LEU A 177 9.27 -3.96 -5.11
C LEU A 177 9.78 -5.13 -5.96
N TRP A 178 8.96 -5.69 -6.81
CA TRP A 178 9.40 -6.68 -7.77
C TRP A 178 10.04 -6.03 -9.01
N PRO A 179 11.00 -6.69 -9.67
CA PRO A 179 11.91 -6.05 -10.64
C PRO A 179 11.26 -5.62 -11.96
N LYS A 180 10.13 -6.19 -12.32
CA LYS A 180 9.44 -5.91 -13.57
C LYS A 180 7.93 -5.91 -13.35
N PHE A 181 7.28 -4.84 -13.76
CA PHE A 181 5.83 -4.79 -13.82
C PHE A 181 5.39 -5.32 -15.19
N GLU A 182 4.67 -6.43 -15.20
CA GLU A 182 4.07 -6.97 -16.42
C GLU A 182 3.01 -6.00 -16.96
N ASP A 183 2.26 -5.39 -16.03
CA ASP A 183 1.31 -4.32 -16.31
C ASP A 183 1.90 -2.95 -15.94
N GLN A 184 2.08 -2.09 -16.94
CA GLN A 184 2.59 -0.73 -16.75
C GLN A 184 1.62 0.15 -15.95
N THR A 185 0.33 -0.20 -15.90
CA THR A 185 -0.68 0.47 -15.08
C THR A 185 -0.34 0.34 -13.59
N VAL A 186 0.13 -0.83 -13.17
CA VAL A 186 0.61 -1.03 -11.79
C VAL A 186 1.79 -0.12 -11.46
N GLY A 187 2.74 0.02 -12.40
CA GLY A 187 3.87 0.94 -12.27
C GLY A 187 3.41 2.40 -12.09
N LEU A 188 2.44 2.83 -12.90
CA LEU A 188 1.83 4.16 -12.82
C LEU A 188 1.16 4.38 -11.45
N HIS A 189 0.34 3.45 -10.99
CA HIS A 189 -0.33 3.53 -9.69
C HIS A 189 0.67 3.58 -8.52
N LEU A 190 1.73 2.78 -8.57
CA LEU A 190 2.81 2.80 -7.58
C LEU A 190 3.56 4.15 -7.56
N ALA A 191 3.76 4.74 -8.73
CA ALA A 191 4.32 6.09 -8.84
C ALA A 191 3.37 7.14 -8.23
N MET A 192 2.06 7.06 -8.50
CA MET A 192 1.07 7.97 -7.94
C MET A 192 1.10 7.99 -6.41
N ILE A 193 1.18 6.82 -5.75
CA ILE A 193 1.22 6.74 -4.27
C ILE A 193 2.61 7.01 -3.66
N GLY A 194 3.64 7.26 -4.47
CA GLY A 194 5.00 7.58 -4.01
C GLY A 194 5.80 6.36 -3.54
N SER A 195 5.53 5.15 -4.07
CA SER A 195 6.32 3.95 -3.77
C SER A 195 7.55 3.80 -4.65
N MET A 196 7.67 4.62 -5.68
CA MET A 196 8.82 4.70 -6.57
C MET A 196 9.62 6.00 -6.32
N ASN A 197 10.87 6.05 -6.81
CA ASN A 197 11.69 7.27 -6.71
C ASN A 197 11.22 8.32 -7.74
N ASP A 198 10.85 9.51 -7.28
CA ASP A 198 10.36 10.60 -8.12
C ASP A 198 11.41 11.13 -9.12
N GLU A 199 12.70 10.90 -8.89
CA GLU A 199 13.79 11.31 -9.80
C GLU A 199 13.74 10.61 -11.17
N ILE A 200 13.05 9.46 -11.25
CA ILE A 200 12.91 8.66 -12.48
C ILE A 200 11.51 8.75 -13.10
N ILE A 201 10.65 9.60 -12.55
CA ILE A 201 9.25 9.72 -12.94
C ILE A 201 9.03 11.06 -13.62
N HIS A 202 8.32 11.05 -14.75
CA HIS A 202 7.81 12.26 -15.40
C HIS A 202 6.58 12.74 -14.62
N LEU A 203 6.76 13.72 -13.72
CA LEU A 203 5.70 14.23 -12.85
C LEU A 203 4.54 14.86 -13.60
N ASP A 204 4.79 15.44 -14.75
CA ASP A 204 3.79 16.02 -15.65
C ASP A 204 2.86 14.96 -16.25
N GLU A 205 3.42 13.84 -16.75
CA GLU A 205 2.63 12.68 -17.19
C GLU A 205 1.83 12.09 -16.05
N LEU A 206 2.44 11.99 -14.87
CA LEU A 206 1.78 11.43 -13.66
C LEU A 206 0.61 12.30 -13.22
N ALA A 207 0.79 13.61 -13.19
CA ALA A 207 -0.28 14.57 -12.85
C ALA A 207 -1.41 14.56 -13.90
N TYR A 208 -1.06 14.45 -15.20
CA TYR A 208 -2.04 14.33 -16.29
C TYR A 208 -2.96 13.11 -16.07
N GLU A 209 -2.38 11.91 -15.89
CA GLU A 209 -3.17 10.70 -15.69
C GLU A 209 -3.99 10.75 -14.38
N LEU A 210 -3.45 11.36 -13.33
CA LEU A 210 -4.14 11.54 -12.06
C LEU A 210 -5.34 12.50 -12.19
N ILE A 211 -5.17 13.64 -12.87
CA ILE A 211 -6.25 14.61 -13.15
C ILE A 211 -7.34 13.93 -13.97
N LYS A 212 -6.97 13.24 -15.05
CA LYS A 212 -7.89 12.50 -15.91
C LYS A 212 -8.72 11.47 -15.13
N PHE A 213 -8.07 10.70 -14.24
CA PHE A 213 -8.76 9.75 -13.39
C PHE A 213 -9.72 10.43 -12.41
N ILE A 214 -9.25 11.47 -11.69
CA ILE A 214 -10.05 12.16 -10.68
C ILE A 214 -11.24 12.89 -11.31
N SER A 215 -11.06 13.53 -12.46
CA SER A 215 -12.15 14.23 -13.17
C SER A 215 -13.28 13.28 -13.56
N LYS A 216 -12.94 12.00 -13.84
CA LYS A 216 -13.92 10.99 -14.25
C LYS A 216 -14.58 10.28 -13.07
N GLU A 217 -13.79 9.84 -12.09
CA GLU A 217 -14.27 8.93 -11.03
C GLU A 217 -14.63 9.66 -9.72
N TYR A 218 -14.15 10.91 -9.54
CA TYR A 218 -14.31 11.72 -8.34
C TYR A 218 -14.65 13.18 -8.67
N GLU A 219 -15.73 13.36 -9.42
CA GLU A 219 -16.22 14.68 -9.86
C GLU A 219 -16.33 15.67 -8.70
N GLY A 220 -15.93 16.91 -8.93
CA GLY A 220 -15.98 18.00 -7.96
C GLY A 220 -14.79 18.10 -7.00
N LEU A 221 -13.88 17.10 -6.93
CA LEU A 221 -12.74 17.18 -6.01
C LEU A 221 -11.66 18.17 -6.47
N LEU A 222 -11.38 18.25 -7.76
CA LEU A 222 -10.41 19.19 -8.33
C LEU A 222 -10.93 20.61 -8.23
N GLU A 223 -12.21 20.82 -8.59
CA GLU A 223 -12.89 22.10 -8.52
C GLU A 223 -12.87 22.65 -7.09
N LYS A 224 -13.25 21.81 -6.13
CA LYS A 224 -13.26 22.19 -4.71
C LYS A 224 -11.86 22.49 -4.18
N ARG A 225 -10.86 21.73 -4.58
CA ARG A 225 -9.49 21.89 -4.07
C ARG A 225 -8.79 23.10 -4.67
N TYR A 226 -8.95 23.32 -5.97
CA TYR A 226 -8.18 24.33 -6.71
C TYR A 226 -8.98 25.58 -7.06
N GLU A 227 -10.30 25.58 -6.85
CA GLU A 227 -11.21 26.66 -7.20
C GLU A 227 -11.16 26.99 -8.70
N ILE A 228 -11.23 25.93 -9.53
CA ILE A 228 -11.16 25.97 -10.98
C ILE A 228 -12.40 25.33 -11.61
N THR A 229 -12.52 25.49 -12.93
CA THR A 229 -13.42 24.66 -13.75
C THR A 229 -12.59 23.58 -14.43
N VAL A 230 -12.97 22.30 -14.26
CA VAL A 230 -12.33 21.19 -14.95
C VAL A 230 -12.58 21.29 -16.45
N GLN A 231 -11.51 21.19 -17.23
CA GLN A 231 -11.57 21.25 -18.69
C GLN A 231 -11.71 19.82 -19.27
N PRO A 232 -12.20 19.68 -20.52
CA PRO A 232 -12.28 18.37 -21.18
C PRO A 232 -10.92 17.66 -21.33
N ASP A 233 -9.86 18.42 -21.48
CA ASP A 233 -8.48 17.91 -21.50
C ASP A 233 -7.81 18.10 -20.14
N ALA A 234 -7.15 17.05 -19.64
CA ALA A 234 -6.47 17.08 -18.36
C ALA A 234 -5.27 18.05 -18.32
N TYR A 235 -4.61 18.27 -19.46
CA TYR A 235 -3.52 19.23 -19.54
C TYR A 235 -4.01 20.67 -19.43
N ASP A 236 -5.17 20.97 -20.03
CA ASP A 236 -5.80 22.29 -19.88
C ASP A 236 -6.28 22.49 -18.43
N THR A 237 -6.82 21.45 -17.78
CA THR A 237 -7.13 21.48 -16.34
C THR A 237 -5.86 21.75 -15.52
N LEU A 238 -4.72 21.15 -15.86
CA LEU A 238 -3.43 21.39 -15.20
C LEU A 238 -2.96 22.85 -15.36
N LYS A 239 -3.21 23.48 -16.50
CA LYS A 239 -2.95 24.92 -16.71
C LYS A 239 -3.83 25.78 -15.80
N GLU A 240 -5.11 25.46 -15.68
CA GLU A 240 -6.02 26.16 -14.74
C GLU A 240 -5.53 26.06 -13.30
N ILE A 241 -5.08 24.87 -12.89
CA ILE A 241 -4.46 24.67 -11.56
C ILE A 241 -3.20 25.53 -11.42
N CYS A 242 -2.38 25.58 -12.47
CA CYS A 242 -1.18 26.39 -12.48
C CYS A 242 -1.47 27.86 -12.27
N ILE A 243 -2.47 28.42 -12.96
CA ILE A 243 -2.94 29.80 -12.82
C ILE A 243 -3.50 30.04 -11.42
N SER A 244 -4.43 29.18 -10.97
CA SER A 244 -5.07 29.31 -9.66
C SER A 244 -4.06 29.29 -8.51
N ARG A 245 -3.02 28.46 -8.60
CA ARG A 245 -1.99 28.31 -7.57
C ARG A 245 -0.75 29.18 -7.79
N ARG A 246 -0.81 30.08 -8.78
CA ARG A 246 0.27 31.01 -9.12
C ARG A 246 1.63 30.31 -9.34
N CYS A 247 1.60 29.23 -10.08
CA CYS A 247 2.80 28.51 -10.45
C CYS A 247 3.39 29.12 -11.73
N TYR A 248 4.28 30.11 -11.57
CA TYR A 248 4.91 30.82 -12.68
C TYR A 248 6.43 30.70 -12.61
N LEU A 249 7.05 30.63 -13.78
CA LEU A 249 8.47 30.84 -14.00
C LEU A 249 8.81 32.35 -14.07
N LYS A 250 10.08 32.69 -14.20
CA LYS A 250 10.49 34.05 -14.50
C LYS A 250 9.96 34.44 -15.91
N GLY A 251 9.24 35.56 -16.00
CA GLY A 251 8.63 36.04 -17.26
C GLY A 251 7.17 35.66 -17.46
N GLU A 252 6.46 35.33 -16.39
CA GLU A 252 5.01 35.00 -16.37
C GLU A 252 4.61 33.73 -17.15
N GLU A 253 5.56 32.90 -17.57
CA GLU A 253 5.27 31.59 -18.14
C GLU A 253 4.75 30.62 -17.08
N LEU A 254 3.84 29.73 -17.46
CA LEU A 254 3.27 28.72 -16.56
C LEU A 254 4.34 27.67 -16.18
N ASP A 255 4.55 27.46 -14.88
CA ASP A 255 5.40 26.40 -14.33
C ASP A 255 4.59 25.10 -14.18
N ILE A 256 4.42 24.39 -15.28
CA ILE A 256 3.68 23.12 -15.35
C ILE A 256 4.29 22.08 -14.40
N MET A 257 5.61 22.03 -14.30
CA MET A 257 6.28 21.05 -13.42
C MET A 257 5.96 21.30 -11.94
N LYS A 258 5.91 22.55 -11.52
CA LYS A 258 5.54 22.92 -10.15
C LYS A 258 4.06 22.60 -9.86
N ALA A 259 3.16 22.86 -10.83
CA ALA A 259 1.75 22.51 -10.70
C ALA A 259 1.56 20.99 -10.66
N SER A 260 2.28 20.23 -11.48
CA SER A 260 2.27 18.77 -11.49
C SER A 260 2.72 18.20 -10.14
N ALA A 261 3.84 18.68 -9.61
CA ALA A 261 4.33 18.29 -8.29
C ALA A 261 3.30 18.58 -7.18
N LEU A 262 2.62 19.72 -7.26
CA LEU A 262 1.56 20.11 -6.32
C LEU A 262 0.37 19.12 -6.38
N VAL A 263 -0.11 18.77 -7.57
CA VAL A 263 -1.24 17.84 -7.75
C VAL A 263 -0.90 16.46 -7.19
N VAL A 264 0.28 15.94 -7.53
CA VAL A 264 0.75 14.63 -7.05
C VAL A 264 0.88 14.62 -5.52
N GLU A 265 1.46 15.68 -4.94
CA GLU A 265 1.61 15.79 -3.49
C GLU A 265 0.26 15.97 -2.78
N ASP A 266 -0.70 16.71 -3.35
CA ASP A 266 -2.05 16.87 -2.81
C ASP A 266 -2.81 15.54 -2.79
N PHE A 267 -2.63 14.70 -3.82
CA PHE A 267 -3.14 13.33 -3.82
C PHE A 267 -2.46 12.47 -2.74
N ARG A 268 -1.14 12.46 -2.68
CA ARG A 268 -0.36 11.64 -1.74
C ARG A 268 -0.65 11.98 -0.29
N SER A 269 -0.88 13.26 0.01
CA SER A 269 -1.20 13.74 1.36
C SER A 269 -2.68 13.72 1.72
N GLY A 270 -3.58 13.40 0.77
CA GLY A 270 -5.04 13.39 0.99
C GLY A 270 -5.70 14.76 0.96
N ARG A 271 -5.00 15.82 0.53
CA ARG A 271 -5.58 17.16 0.40
C ARG A 271 -6.64 17.27 -0.72
N LEU A 272 -6.59 16.36 -1.70
CA LEU A 272 -7.63 16.21 -2.73
C LEU A 272 -8.91 15.51 -2.23
N GLY A 273 -8.83 14.84 -1.07
CA GLY A 273 -9.91 14.01 -0.55
C GLY A 273 -9.51 12.53 -0.48
N ARG A 274 -10.51 11.69 -0.20
CA ARG A 274 -10.33 10.23 -0.13
C ARG A 274 -10.52 9.62 -1.50
N ILE A 275 -9.47 9.08 -2.07
CA ILE A 275 -9.46 8.56 -3.44
C ILE A 275 -8.87 7.15 -3.44
N THR A 276 -9.55 6.21 -4.05
CA THR A 276 -9.05 4.85 -4.34
C THR A 276 -8.95 4.68 -5.84
N ILE A 277 -7.76 4.34 -6.33
CA ILE A 277 -7.49 4.22 -7.77
C ILE A 277 -7.96 2.87 -8.29
N GLU A 278 -7.78 1.80 -7.51
CA GLU A 278 -8.15 0.44 -7.88
C GLU A 278 -9.53 0.06 -7.35
N GLN A 279 -10.30 -0.60 -8.19
CA GLN A 279 -11.54 -1.28 -7.79
C GLN A 279 -11.29 -2.79 -7.69
N PRO A 280 -11.97 -3.50 -6.77
CA PRO A 280 -11.88 -4.94 -6.74
C PRO A 280 -12.31 -5.53 -8.09
N PRO A 281 -11.58 -6.52 -8.63
CA PRO A 281 -12.01 -7.20 -9.84
C PRO A 281 -13.43 -7.74 -9.67
N ALA A 282 -14.24 -7.63 -10.74
CA ALA A 282 -15.57 -8.22 -10.74
C ALA A 282 -15.44 -9.72 -10.39
N MET A 283 -16.12 -10.12 -9.31
CA MET A 283 -16.08 -11.51 -8.88
C MET A 283 -16.87 -12.34 -9.88
N GLN A 284 -16.22 -13.32 -10.48
CA GLN A 284 -16.93 -14.37 -11.17
C GLN A 284 -17.86 -15.03 -10.14
N GLN A 285 -19.16 -14.87 -10.33
CA GLN A 285 -20.15 -15.69 -9.62
C GLN A 285 -19.78 -17.14 -9.94
N ASN A 286 -19.25 -17.87 -8.96
CA ASN A 286 -19.11 -19.31 -9.09
C ASN A 286 -20.52 -19.82 -9.32
N GLU A 287 -20.81 -20.26 -10.54
CA GLU A 287 -21.95 -21.12 -10.83
C GLU A 287 -21.86 -22.27 -9.83
N LEU A 288 -22.81 -22.31 -8.92
CA LEU A 288 -23.01 -23.47 -8.07
C LEU A 288 -23.20 -24.66 -9.03
N PRO A 289 -22.48 -25.78 -8.86
CA PRO A 289 -22.74 -26.96 -9.67
C PRO A 289 -24.22 -27.32 -9.48
N GLU A 290 -24.98 -27.29 -10.56
CA GLU A 290 -26.33 -27.83 -10.58
C GLU A 290 -26.24 -29.24 -10.04
N GLN A 291 -26.90 -29.46 -8.93
CA GLN A 291 -27.08 -30.82 -8.39
C GLN A 291 -28.03 -31.55 -9.32
N GLU A 292 -27.51 -32.48 -10.12
CA GLU A 292 -28.31 -33.54 -10.73
C GLU A 292 -28.82 -34.57 -9.70
#